data_b910695466f57b3cbb29fb5bff29c690
#
_entry.id   b910695466f57b3cbb29fb5bff29c690
#
_cell.length_a   1.000
_cell.length_b   1.000
_cell.length_c   1.000
_cell.angle_alpha   90.00
_cell.angle_beta   90.00
_cell.angle_gamma   90.00
#
_symmetry.space_group_name_H-M   'P 1'
#
loop_
_entity.id
_entity.type
_entity.pdbx_description
1 polymer ?
#
loop_
_entity_poly.entity_id
_entity_poly.type
_entity_poly.pdbx_seq_one_letter_code
_entity_poly.pdbx_strand_id
1 'polypeptide(L)'
;MFEERKMNTRPSTFRGIRHIAFRVANLEECEKFYTDVMGMKLLNRANDNLVYLTCGNDNLSLARSDSEPNDGGVFDHYGFIVESKESIDAWHDYFKSINVPVIDQPHDHADGARSFHIKDPAGNIIQPIYHPAISAQQFA
;
A
#
# COMPACT_ATOMS: atom_id res chain seq x y z
N MET A 1 23.26 -21.49 21.05
CA MET A 1 22.60 -21.75 22.35
C MET A 1 21.48 -20.76 22.55
N PHE A 2 20.34 -21.26 23.04
CA PHE A 2 19.19 -20.40 23.28
C PHE A 2 19.24 -19.81 24.67
N GLU A 3 19.03 -18.51 24.75
CA GLU A 3 18.72 -17.92 26.03
C GLU A 3 17.27 -18.22 26.38
N GLU A 4 17.04 -18.53 27.63
CA GLU A 4 15.69 -18.75 28.10
C GLU A 4 14.95 -17.43 28.10
N ARG A 5 13.88 -17.36 27.29
CA ARG A 5 13.13 -16.14 27.12
C ARG A 5 12.19 -15.94 28.31
N LYS A 6 12.26 -14.76 28.90
CA LYS A 6 11.34 -14.41 29.98
C LYS A 6 9.91 -14.23 29.43
N MET A 7 8.94 -14.74 30.15
CA MET A 7 7.55 -14.44 29.87
C MET A 7 7.34 -12.92 29.98
N ASN A 8 6.46 -12.35 29.19
CA ASN A 8 6.16 -10.91 29.11
C ASN A 8 7.27 -10.06 28.49
N THR A 9 8.32 -10.68 28.00
CA THR A 9 9.37 -9.96 27.28
C THR A 9 9.22 -10.21 25.77
N ARG A 10 9.16 -9.14 24.99
CA ARG A 10 9.09 -9.27 23.53
C ARG A 10 10.38 -9.90 23.01
N PRO A 11 10.28 -10.93 22.15
CA PRO A 11 11.47 -11.62 21.62
C PRO A 11 12.37 -10.72 20.80
N SER A 12 11.76 -9.79 20.02
CA SER A 12 12.49 -8.91 19.11
C SER A 12 11.59 -7.74 18.73
N THR A 13 12.15 -6.77 18.02
CA THR A 13 11.39 -5.67 17.45
C THR A 13 10.83 -6.10 16.10
N PHE A 14 9.57 -5.78 15.83
CA PHE A 14 9.03 -5.93 14.48
C PHE A 14 9.68 -4.92 13.55
N ARG A 15 9.76 -5.24 12.25
CA ARG A 15 10.38 -4.38 11.25
C ARG A 15 9.37 -3.61 10.42
N GLY A 16 8.23 -3.33 11.02
CA GLY A 16 7.19 -2.53 10.40
C GLY A 16 6.07 -3.35 9.77
N ILE A 17 5.11 -2.65 9.24
CA ILE A 17 3.97 -3.25 8.56
C ILE A 17 4.31 -3.27 7.08
N ARG A 18 4.63 -4.44 6.54
CA ARG A 18 5.14 -4.57 5.18
C ARG A 18 4.39 -5.62 4.36
N HIS A 19 3.28 -6.09 4.84
CA HIS A 19 2.46 -7.06 4.13
C HIS A 19 1.01 -6.66 4.27
N ILE A 20 0.29 -6.66 3.14
CA ILE A 20 -1.14 -6.45 3.13
C ILE A 20 -1.76 -7.41 2.12
N ALA A 21 -2.93 -7.93 2.42
CA ALA A 21 -3.62 -8.88 1.57
C ALA A 21 -5.05 -8.42 1.31
N PHE A 22 -5.45 -8.48 0.05
CA PHE A 22 -6.81 -8.17 -0.37
C PHE A 22 -7.44 -9.37 -1.06
N ARG A 23 -8.75 -9.52 -0.89
CA ARG A 23 -9.57 -10.38 -1.72
C ARG A 23 -10.36 -9.51 -2.66
N VAL A 24 -10.19 -9.71 -3.97
CA VAL A 24 -10.78 -8.86 -5.00
C VAL A 24 -11.49 -9.70 -6.03
N ALA A 25 -12.66 -9.24 -6.48
CA ALA A 25 -13.42 -9.94 -7.52
C ALA A 25 -12.77 -9.75 -8.89
N ASN A 26 -12.14 -8.61 -9.12
CA ASN A 26 -11.55 -8.20 -10.40
C ASN A 26 -10.02 -8.27 -10.31
N LEU A 27 -9.48 -9.48 -10.12
CA LEU A 27 -8.05 -9.70 -9.87
C LEU A 27 -7.17 -9.12 -10.97
N GLU A 28 -7.48 -9.41 -12.23
CA GLU A 28 -6.65 -8.97 -13.36
C GLU A 28 -6.60 -7.45 -13.46
N GLU A 29 -7.72 -6.79 -13.25
CA GLU A 29 -7.79 -5.32 -13.27
C GLU A 29 -7.01 -4.72 -12.12
N CYS A 30 -7.11 -5.30 -10.92
CA CYS A 30 -6.34 -4.84 -9.76
C CYS A 30 -4.86 -5.07 -9.94
N GLU A 31 -4.46 -6.24 -10.43
CA GLU A 31 -3.04 -6.52 -10.70
C GLU A 31 -2.49 -5.49 -11.69
N LYS A 32 -3.19 -5.23 -12.78
CA LYS A 32 -2.76 -4.26 -13.78
C LYS A 32 -2.64 -2.86 -13.18
N PHE A 33 -3.60 -2.48 -12.33
CA PHE A 33 -3.53 -1.19 -11.64
C PHE A 33 -2.25 -1.06 -10.81
N TYR A 34 -1.97 -2.04 -9.97
CA TYR A 34 -0.81 -1.96 -9.09
C TYR A 34 0.52 -2.08 -9.84
N THR A 35 0.57 -2.82 -10.94
CA THR A 35 1.80 -2.91 -11.74
C THR A 35 1.96 -1.74 -12.70
N ASP A 36 0.94 -1.41 -13.49
CA ASP A 36 1.07 -0.42 -14.56
C ASP A 36 0.92 1.01 -14.04
N VAL A 37 -0.01 1.24 -13.11
CA VAL A 37 -0.26 2.59 -12.58
C VAL A 37 0.65 2.90 -11.39
N MET A 38 0.70 1.99 -10.41
CA MET A 38 1.46 2.22 -9.19
C MET A 38 2.93 1.85 -9.31
N GLY A 39 3.30 1.08 -10.32
CA GLY A 39 4.70 0.74 -10.57
C GLY A 39 5.24 -0.41 -9.74
N MET A 40 4.38 -1.20 -9.10
CA MET A 40 4.82 -2.38 -8.38
C MET A 40 5.30 -3.46 -9.34
N LYS A 41 6.15 -4.35 -8.86
CA LYS A 41 6.68 -5.45 -9.65
C LYS A 41 6.09 -6.76 -9.17
N LEU A 42 5.98 -7.72 -10.09
CA LEU A 42 5.58 -9.07 -9.74
C LEU A 42 6.66 -9.70 -8.87
N LEU A 43 6.28 -10.09 -7.65
CA LEU A 43 7.15 -10.85 -6.77
C LEU A 43 7.00 -12.34 -7.04
N ASN A 44 5.77 -12.82 -7.12
CA ASN A 44 5.48 -14.23 -7.39
C ASN A 44 4.01 -14.38 -7.78
N ARG A 45 3.75 -15.28 -8.73
CA ARG A 45 2.40 -15.73 -9.07
C ARG A 45 2.24 -17.15 -8.55
N ALA A 46 1.47 -17.31 -7.48
CA ALA A 46 1.26 -18.62 -6.87
C ALA A 46 0.38 -19.51 -7.77
N ASN A 47 -0.68 -18.93 -8.35
CA ASN A 47 -1.59 -19.60 -9.28
C ASN A 47 -2.45 -18.55 -9.98
N ASP A 48 -3.48 -18.97 -10.73
CA ASP A 48 -4.34 -18.07 -11.48
C ASP A 48 -5.21 -17.17 -10.58
N ASN A 49 -5.28 -17.47 -9.29
CA ASN A 49 -6.16 -16.77 -8.35
C ASN A 49 -5.39 -16.02 -7.26
N LEU A 50 -4.05 -16.02 -7.31
CA LEU A 50 -3.25 -15.42 -6.24
C LEU A 50 -1.93 -14.90 -6.78
N VAL A 51 -1.70 -13.60 -6.60
CA VAL A 51 -0.48 -12.94 -7.04
C VAL A 51 0.09 -12.08 -5.91
N TYR A 52 1.42 -12.02 -5.84
CA TYR A 52 2.15 -11.19 -4.90
C TYR A 52 2.94 -10.13 -5.65
N LEU A 53 2.77 -8.87 -5.24
CA LEU A 53 3.43 -7.72 -5.83
C LEU A 53 4.29 -7.02 -4.79
N THR A 54 5.28 -6.24 -5.23
CA THR A 54 6.19 -5.57 -4.30
C THR A 54 6.71 -4.25 -4.87
N CYS A 55 7.00 -3.31 -3.97
CA CYS A 55 7.79 -2.11 -4.25
C CYS A 55 9.29 -2.35 -4.00
N GLY A 56 9.65 -3.53 -3.46
CA GLY A 56 11.03 -3.90 -3.14
C GLY A 56 11.26 -4.19 -1.66
N ASN A 57 10.44 -3.63 -0.78
CA ASN A 57 10.57 -3.78 0.67
C ASN A 57 9.26 -4.20 1.33
N ASP A 58 8.29 -4.65 0.56
CA ASP A 58 6.95 -4.97 1.03
C ASP A 58 6.35 -6.12 0.24
N ASN A 59 5.12 -6.48 0.57
CA ASN A 59 4.37 -7.51 -0.12
C ASN A 59 2.88 -7.15 -0.14
N LEU A 60 2.34 -7.00 -1.34
CA LEU A 60 0.91 -6.86 -1.56
C LEU A 60 0.39 -8.15 -2.16
N SER A 61 -0.54 -8.80 -1.48
CA SER A 61 -1.16 -10.04 -1.91
C SER A 61 -2.55 -9.74 -2.48
N LEU A 62 -2.80 -10.19 -3.70
CA LEU A 62 -4.11 -10.08 -4.32
C LEU A 62 -4.66 -11.49 -4.57
N ALA A 63 -5.75 -11.83 -3.93
CA ALA A 63 -6.42 -13.11 -4.09
C ALA A 63 -7.80 -12.91 -4.72
N ARG A 64 -8.19 -13.82 -5.62
CA ARG A 64 -9.51 -13.75 -6.24
C ARG A 64 -10.60 -14.10 -5.23
N SER A 65 -11.64 -13.28 -5.21
CA SER A 65 -12.82 -13.50 -4.40
C SER A 65 -14.01 -13.83 -5.30
N ASP A 66 -14.87 -14.72 -4.85
CA ASP A 66 -16.10 -15.06 -5.56
C ASP A 66 -17.24 -14.09 -5.27
N SER A 67 -17.07 -13.24 -4.25
CA SER A 67 -18.11 -12.31 -3.83
C SER A 67 -17.75 -10.88 -4.20
N GLU A 68 -18.77 -10.03 -4.30
CA GLU A 68 -18.57 -8.61 -4.53
C GLU A 68 -17.73 -8.01 -3.40
N PRO A 69 -16.92 -6.99 -3.70
CA PRO A 69 -16.17 -6.29 -2.66
C PRO A 69 -17.12 -5.75 -1.60
N ASN A 70 -16.80 -5.98 -0.34
CA ASN A 70 -17.54 -5.35 0.74
C ASN A 70 -16.89 -4.00 1.07
N ASP A 71 -17.43 -3.30 2.05
CA ASP A 71 -16.93 -2.00 2.45
C ASP A 71 -15.67 -2.09 3.34
N GLY A 72 -15.07 -3.26 3.43
CA GLY A 72 -13.81 -3.45 4.12
C GLY A 72 -13.90 -3.66 5.62
N GLY A 73 -15.08 -3.62 6.21
CA GLY A 73 -15.24 -3.79 7.65
C GLY A 73 -14.46 -2.75 8.44
N VAL A 74 -13.49 -3.19 9.26
CA VAL A 74 -12.66 -2.26 10.07
C VAL A 74 -11.49 -1.68 9.28
N PHE A 75 -11.22 -2.16 8.06
CA PHE A 75 -10.15 -1.64 7.23
C PHE A 75 -10.56 -0.28 6.65
N ASP A 76 -9.74 0.74 6.84
CA ASP A 76 -10.01 2.08 6.35
C ASP A 76 -9.21 2.39 5.09
N HIS A 77 -7.90 2.41 5.19
CA HIS A 77 -7.01 2.68 4.06
C HIS A 77 -5.61 2.18 4.36
N TYR A 78 -4.75 2.19 3.33
CA TYR A 78 -3.32 1.95 3.50
C TYR A 78 -2.54 2.92 2.61
N GLY A 79 -1.23 3.03 2.84
CA GLY A 79 -0.47 4.08 2.19
C GLY A 79 0.80 3.60 1.51
N PHE A 80 1.19 4.36 0.48
CA PHE A 80 2.50 4.27 -0.16
C PHE A 80 3.32 5.49 0.23
N ILE A 81 4.53 5.26 0.70
CA ILE A 81 5.43 6.33 1.11
C ILE A 81 6.14 6.90 -0.12
N VAL A 82 6.14 8.21 -0.24
CA VAL A 82 6.91 8.92 -1.27
C VAL A 82 8.04 9.71 -0.62
N GLU A 83 9.02 10.10 -1.44
CA GLU A 83 10.27 10.68 -0.93
C GLU A 83 10.18 12.14 -0.50
N SER A 84 9.22 12.90 -1.03
CA SER A 84 9.14 14.35 -0.80
C SER A 84 7.73 14.87 -0.94
N LYS A 85 7.49 16.09 -0.45
CA LYS A 85 6.20 16.77 -0.64
C LYS A 85 5.93 17.05 -2.11
N GLU A 86 6.97 17.37 -2.87
CA GLU A 86 6.84 17.62 -4.31
C GLU A 86 6.37 16.36 -5.04
N SER A 87 6.81 15.18 -4.59
CA SER A 87 6.35 13.91 -5.16
C SER A 87 4.86 13.71 -4.93
N ILE A 88 4.31 14.17 -3.81
CA ILE A 88 2.87 14.09 -3.56
C ILE A 88 2.10 14.83 -4.64
N ASP A 89 2.50 16.06 -4.95
CA ASP A 89 1.80 16.86 -5.97
C ASP A 89 1.96 16.24 -7.37
N ALA A 90 3.13 15.71 -7.67
CA ALA A 90 3.39 15.04 -8.95
C ALA A 90 2.52 13.78 -9.12
N TRP A 91 2.40 12.96 -8.08
CA TRP A 91 1.54 11.78 -8.12
C TRP A 91 0.07 12.16 -8.26
N HIS A 92 -0.36 13.21 -7.57
CA HIS A 92 -1.73 13.72 -7.69
C HIS A 92 -2.05 14.10 -9.13
N ASP A 93 -1.17 14.88 -9.76
CA ASP A 93 -1.35 15.30 -11.15
C ASP A 93 -1.34 14.10 -12.10
N TYR A 94 -0.46 13.13 -11.87
CA TYR A 94 -0.40 11.91 -12.67
C TYR A 94 -1.71 11.13 -12.59
N PHE A 95 -2.21 10.87 -11.38
CA PHE A 95 -3.46 10.12 -11.22
C PHE A 95 -4.63 10.82 -11.92
N LYS A 96 -4.70 12.14 -11.81
CA LYS A 96 -5.77 12.89 -12.49
C LYS A 96 -5.63 12.78 -14.00
N SER A 97 -4.41 12.80 -14.53
CA SER A 97 -4.18 12.73 -15.97
C SER A 97 -4.61 11.41 -16.59
N ILE A 98 -4.67 10.33 -15.80
CA ILE A 98 -5.06 8.99 -16.28
C ILE A 98 -6.39 8.53 -15.66
N ASN A 99 -7.16 9.45 -15.09
CA ASN A 99 -8.52 9.22 -14.59
C ASN A 99 -8.61 8.20 -13.44
N VAL A 100 -7.58 8.12 -12.60
CA VAL A 100 -7.70 7.40 -11.33
C VAL A 100 -8.59 8.22 -10.41
N PRO A 101 -9.58 7.60 -9.73
CA PRO A 101 -10.43 8.35 -8.81
C PRO A 101 -9.62 8.94 -7.65
N VAL A 102 -9.61 10.27 -7.56
CA VAL A 102 -8.94 11.01 -6.48
C VAL A 102 -10.00 11.51 -5.53
N ILE A 103 -9.86 11.19 -4.23
CA ILE A 103 -10.88 11.48 -3.22
C ILE A 103 -10.73 12.90 -2.69
N ASP A 104 -9.51 13.36 -2.47
CA ASP A 104 -9.25 14.69 -1.90
C ASP A 104 -7.99 15.32 -2.52
N GLN A 105 -7.79 16.59 -2.21
CA GLN A 105 -6.62 17.34 -2.66
C GLN A 105 -5.42 17.08 -1.76
N PRO A 106 -4.18 17.16 -2.28
CA PRO A 106 -3.00 17.14 -1.42
C PRO A 106 -3.08 18.22 -0.35
N HIS A 107 -2.75 17.85 0.88
CA HIS A 107 -2.79 18.78 2.01
C HIS A 107 -1.72 18.42 3.02
N ASP A 108 -1.28 19.44 3.77
CA ASP A 108 -0.30 19.29 4.82
C ASP A 108 -0.97 18.94 6.14
N HIS A 109 -0.32 18.08 6.92
CA HIS A 109 -0.75 17.71 8.27
C HIS A 109 0.12 18.43 9.31
N ALA A 110 -0.40 18.48 10.55
CA ALA A 110 0.27 19.18 11.64
C ALA A 110 1.66 18.59 11.97
N ASP A 111 1.87 17.29 11.69
CA ASP A 111 3.14 16.60 11.96
C ASP A 111 4.17 16.77 10.84
N GLY A 112 3.88 17.58 9.84
CA GLY A 112 4.78 17.81 8.70
C GLY A 112 4.54 16.86 7.53
N ALA A 113 3.60 15.93 7.63
CA ALA A 113 3.25 15.05 6.53
C ALA A 113 2.46 15.79 5.45
N ARG A 114 2.45 15.24 4.23
CA ARG A 114 1.60 15.71 3.15
C ARG A 114 1.04 14.50 2.42
N SER A 115 -0.26 14.50 2.12
CA SER A 115 -0.92 13.33 1.56
C SER A 115 -2.20 13.68 0.82
N PHE A 116 -2.73 12.70 0.11
CA PHE A 116 -4.07 12.69 -0.44
C PHE A 116 -4.53 11.24 -0.57
N HIS A 117 -5.76 11.03 -1.06
CA HIS A 117 -6.33 9.67 -1.14
C HIS A 117 -6.86 9.40 -2.54
N ILE A 118 -6.70 8.16 -2.98
CA ILE A 118 -7.23 7.64 -4.23
C ILE A 118 -7.98 6.34 -3.97
N LYS A 119 -8.67 5.82 -5.00
CA LYS A 119 -9.27 4.48 -4.94
C LYS A 119 -8.66 3.58 -5.99
N ASP A 120 -8.42 2.32 -5.62
CA ASP A 120 -8.07 1.30 -6.58
C ASP A 120 -9.32 0.74 -7.29
N PRO A 121 -9.17 -0.15 -8.29
CA PRO A 121 -10.34 -0.69 -9.02
C PRO A 121 -11.28 -1.55 -8.17
N ALA A 122 -10.85 -2.03 -7.01
CA ALA A 122 -11.71 -2.77 -6.08
C ALA A 122 -12.39 -1.88 -5.05
N GLY A 123 -12.11 -0.56 -5.08
CA GLY A 123 -12.68 0.40 -4.14
C GLY A 123 -11.85 0.59 -2.87
N ASN A 124 -10.66 0.01 -2.77
CA ASN A 124 -9.79 0.24 -1.63
C ASN A 124 -9.24 1.67 -1.66
N ILE A 125 -9.19 2.29 -0.49
CA ILE A 125 -8.64 3.63 -0.36
C ILE A 125 -7.14 3.55 -0.12
N ILE A 126 -6.37 4.26 -0.93
CA ILE A 126 -4.92 4.32 -0.88
C ILE A 126 -4.50 5.75 -0.57
N GLN A 127 -3.55 5.91 0.34
CA GLN A 127 -3.00 7.21 0.70
C GLN A 127 -1.53 7.31 0.28
N PRO A 128 -1.23 7.97 -0.84
CA PRO A 128 0.15 8.40 -1.07
C PRO A 128 0.53 9.42 0.00
N ILE A 129 1.65 9.22 0.67
CA ILE A 129 2.02 10.03 1.82
C ILE A 129 3.52 10.27 1.89
N TYR A 130 3.90 11.53 2.09
CA TYR A 130 5.20 11.94 2.59
C TYR A 130 5.10 12.08 4.09
N HIS A 131 6.02 11.46 4.83
CA HIS A 131 6.06 11.60 6.27
C HIS A 131 7.52 11.84 6.71
N PRO A 132 7.84 12.95 7.41
CA PRO A 132 9.22 13.28 7.72
C PRO A 132 9.98 12.18 8.44
N ALA A 133 9.30 11.42 9.32
CA ALA A 133 9.93 10.38 10.10
C ALA A 133 10.17 9.09 9.32
N ILE A 134 9.40 8.84 8.25
CA ILE A 134 9.43 7.58 7.52
C ILE A 134 10.09 7.72 6.16
N SER A 135 9.83 8.82 5.46
CA SER A 135 10.27 9.00 4.08
C SER A 135 11.79 9.05 3.92
N ALA A 136 12.51 9.40 4.98
CA ALA A 136 13.97 9.40 4.98
C ALA A 136 14.59 8.04 5.32
N GLN A 137 13.78 7.05 5.73
CA GLN A 137 14.30 5.74 6.08
C GLN A 137 14.75 5.00 4.82
N GLN A 138 15.84 4.27 4.94
CA GLN A 138 16.36 3.43 3.87
C GLN A 138 16.36 1.97 4.33
N PHE A 139 15.98 1.10 3.39
CA PHE A 139 15.96 -0.34 3.64
C PHE A 139 16.98 -1.01 2.72
N ALA A 140 17.88 -1.72 3.32
CA ALA A 140 18.88 -2.47 2.56
C ALA A 140 18.31 -3.76 1.99
#